data_7872e25821dc571566a81111605f00b3
#
_entry.id   7872e25821dc571566a81111605f00b3
#
_cell.length_a   1.000
_cell.length_b   1.000
_cell.length_c   1.000
_cell.angle_alpha   90.00
_cell.angle_beta   90.00
_cell.angle_gamma   90.00
#
_symmetry.space_group_name_H-M   'P 1'
#
loop_
_entity.id
_entity.type
_entity.pdbx_description
1 polymer ?
#
loop_
_entity_poly.entity_id
_entity_poly.type
_entity_poly.pdbx_seq_one_letter_code
_entity_poly.pdbx_strand_id
1 'polypeptide(L)'
;GTPETFTKRIKGLAGYYGSVLCGITGCDEDYYYSHRGRDDDSYGEIVEPKHTSTIVFAVEMDKEAIDTAPQLPEALAVVKGYVDTAIIGMMLTYYIKSLGYDARNHMDGNYLLVLPLAAKAAGLGDLGRHGILVTEQFGSRVRLGAVTTNMPLIVDEPSEFNITEFCRICGKCAKTCPAKAISSEDQTEINGVMRWQIIQEECYRKWRVLGTDCGICISSCPFSSNIPEKLINDYKKDSKN
;
A
#
# COMPACT_ATOMS: atom_id res chain seq x y z
N GLY A 1 -11.25 -11.49 -25.21
CA GLY A 1 -10.52 -12.41 -24.31
C GLY A 1 -11.39 -12.83 -23.13
N THR A 2 -10.96 -13.85 -22.41
CA THR A 2 -11.63 -14.28 -21.18
C THR A 2 -11.04 -13.53 -19.97
N PRO A 3 -11.76 -13.46 -18.81
CA PRO A 3 -11.25 -12.85 -17.59
C PRO A 3 -9.89 -13.40 -17.17
N GLU A 4 -9.65 -14.72 -17.30
CA GLU A 4 -8.37 -15.38 -16.98
C GLU A 4 -7.24 -14.86 -17.87
N THR A 5 -7.52 -14.73 -19.18
CA THR A 5 -6.55 -14.22 -20.15
C THR A 5 -6.19 -12.76 -19.85
N PHE A 6 -7.18 -11.93 -19.54
CA PHE A 6 -6.96 -10.53 -19.18
C PHE A 6 -6.15 -10.42 -17.89
N THR A 7 -6.55 -11.17 -16.84
CA THR A 7 -5.83 -11.20 -15.56
C THR A 7 -4.36 -11.55 -15.73
N LYS A 8 -4.07 -12.63 -16.47
CA LYS A 8 -2.68 -13.06 -16.75
C LYS A 8 -1.88 -11.99 -17.48
N ARG A 9 -2.49 -11.33 -18.49
CA ARG A 9 -1.83 -10.26 -19.25
C ARG A 9 -1.58 -9.03 -18.40
N ILE A 10 -2.54 -8.60 -17.60
CA ILE A 10 -2.41 -7.45 -16.70
C ILE A 10 -1.26 -7.68 -15.69
N LYS A 11 -1.25 -8.83 -15.01
CA LYS A 11 -0.17 -9.17 -14.07
C LYS A 11 1.19 -9.27 -14.76
N GLY A 12 1.24 -9.89 -15.94
CA GLY A 12 2.46 -9.98 -16.74
C GLY A 12 2.97 -8.62 -17.20
N LEU A 13 2.07 -7.72 -17.60
CA LEU A 13 2.43 -6.36 -18.03
C LEU A 13 2.91 -5.50 -16.85
N ALA A 14 2.25 -5.60 -15.69
CA ALA A 14 2.71 -4.94 -14.46
C ALA A 14 4.14 -5.37 -14.10
N GLY A 15 4.40 -6.69 -14.10
CA GLY A 15 5.74 -7.23 -13.84
C GLY A 15 6.78 -6.81 -14.88
N TYR A 16 6.41 -6.75 -16.17
CA TYR A 16 7.31 -6.29 -17.24
C TYR A 16 7.76 -4.84 -17.02
N TYR A 17 6.90 -3.98 -16.49
CA TYR A 17 7.22 -2.58 -16.16
C TYR A 17 7.80 -2.40 -14.74
N GLY A 18 8.16 -3.48 -14.03
CA GLY A 18 8.92 -3.41 -12.79
C GLY A 18 8.10 -3.56 -11.51
N SER A 19 6.82 -3.92 -11.60
CA SER A 19 6.07 -4.28 -10.40
C SER A 19 6.62 -5.58 -9.80
N VAL A 20 6.90 -5.57 -8.51
CA VAL A 20 7.34 -6.77 -7.76
C VAL A 20 6.18 -7.58 -7.19
N LEU A 21 5.02 -6.95 -7.00
CA LEU A 21 3.78 -7.57 -6.57
C LEU A 21 2.60 -6.99 -7.36
N CYS A 22 1.65 -7.84 -7.75
CA CYS A 22 0.43 -7.40 -8.43
C CYS A 22 -0.73 -8.32 -8.04
N GLY A 23 -1.80 -7.73 -7.54
CA GLY A 23 -3.04 -8.41 -7.17
C GLY A 23 -4.27 -7.67 -7.66
N ILE A 24 -5.39 -8.36 -7.67
CA ILE A 24 -6.68 -7.84 -8.16
C ILE A 24 -7.73 -8.05 -7.07
N THR A 25 -8.50 -6.99 -6.80
CA THR A 25 -9.66 -7.05 -5.91
C THR A 25 -10.87 -6.37 -6.56
N GLY A 26 -12.06 -6.53 -6.00
CA GLY A 26 -13.21 -5.73 -6.36
C GLY A 26 -13.05 -4.25 -6.01
N CYS A 27 -13.90 -3.42 -6.56
CA CYS A 27 -14.02 -2.02 -6.14
C CYS A 27 -15.04 -1.95 -4.99
N ASP A 28 -14.54 -1.96 -3.76
CA ASP A 28 -15.35 -1.74 -2.57
C ASP A 28 -15.38 -0.25 -2.24
N GLU A 29 -16.54 0.28 -1.87
CA GLU A 29 -16.72 1.68 -1.52
C GLU A 29 -15.86 2.07 -0.31
N ASP A 30 -15.62 1.16 0.62
CA ASP A 30 -14.78 1.36 1.80
C ASP A 30 -13.30 1.61 1.47
N TYR A 31 -12.88 1.32 0.23
CA TYR A 31 -11.50 1.63 -0.20
C TYR A 31 -11.37 3.04 -0.74
N TYR A 32 -12.47 3.77 -0.98
CA TYR A 32 -12.41 5.10 -1.55
C TYR A 32 -12.40 6.20 -0.47
N TYR A 33 -11.76 7.31 -0.78
CA TYR A 33 -11.98 8.54 -0.04
C TYR A 33 -13.38 9.05 -0.30
N SER A 34 -14.03 9.64 0.70
CA SER A 34 -15.37 10.22 0.54
C SER A 34 -15.39 11.45 -0.38
N HIS A 35 -14.30 12.23 -0.36
CA HIS A 35 -14.19 13.46 -1.13
C HIS A 35 -12.80 13.60 -1.75
N ARG A 36 -12.73 14.30 -2.87
CA ARG A 36 -11.46 14.66 -3.51
C ARG A 36 -10.73 15.72 -2.70
N GLY A 37 -9.41 15.57 -2.62
CA GLY A 37 -8.50 16.54 -2.03
C GLY A 37 -7.38 16.92 -3.00
N ARG A 38 -6.48 17.81 -2.60
CA ARG A 38 -5.22 18.23 -3.26
C ARG A 38 -5.35 19.01 -4.57
N ASP A 39 -6.42 18.91 -5.29
CA ASP A 39 -6.66 19.58 -6.56
C ASP A 39 -7.71 20.67 -6.34
N ASP A 40 -7.32 21.94 -6.47
CA ASP A 40 -8.17 23.09 -6.15
C ASP A 40 -9.44 23.12 -7.01
N ASP A 41 -9.37 22.70 -8.27
CA ASP A 41 -10.50 22.69 -9.20
C ASP A 41 -11.57 21.63 -8.85
N SER A 42 -11.18 20.59 -8.14
CA SER A 42 -12.06 19.47 -7.77
C SER A 42 -12.13 19.21 -6.26
N TYR A 43 -11.57 20.11 -5.45
CA TYR A 43 -11.54 19.97 -3.99
C TYR A 43 -12.94 19.87 -3.39
N GLY A 44 -13.16 18.83 -2.58
CA GLY A 44 -14.44 18.62 -1.92
C GLY A 44 -15.52 17.93 -2.76
N GLU A 45 -15.25 17.57 -4.03
CA GLU A 45 -16.17 16.75 -4.81
C GLU A 45 -16.31 15.35 -4.20
N ILE A 46 -17.54 14.82 -4.18
CA ILE A 46 -17.82 13.45 -3.73
C ILE A 46 -17.15 12.47 -4.68
N VAL A 47 -16.46 11.48 -4.11
CA VAL A 47 -15.87 10.39 -4.88
C VAL A 47 -16.91 9.28 -5.06
N GLU A 48 -17.24 9.00 -6.33
CA GLU A 48 -18.12 7.90 -6.69
C GLU A 48 -17.30 6.79 -7.38
N PRO A 49 -17.32 5.55 -6.87
CA PRO A 49 -16.75 4.40 -7.56
C PRO A 49 -17.46 4.17 -8.90
N LYS A 50 -16.67 4.06 -9.98
CA LYS A 50 -17.23 3.85 -11.35
C LYS A 50 -16.84 2.52 -11.97
N HIS A 51 -15.96 1.77 -11.33
CA HIS A 51 -15.38 0.54 -11.85
C HIS A 51 -15.72 -0.65 -10.97
N THR A 52 -15.49 -1.85 -11.49
CA THR A 52 -15.82 -3.12 -10.82
C THR A 52 -14.58 -3.84 -10.29
N SER A 53 -13.40 -3.55 -10.84
CA SER A 53 -12.15 -4.22 -10.50
C SER A 53 -11.05 -3.20 -10.18
N THR A 54 -10.27 -3.52 -9.15
CA THR A 54 -9.09 -2.75 -8.75
C THR A 54 -7.84 -3.61 -8.91
N ILE A 55 -6.94 -3.19 -9.78
CA ILE A 55 -5.61 -3.77 -9.96
C ILE A 55 -4.68 -3.00 -9.02
N VAL A 56 -4.09 -3.68 -8.04
CA VAL A 56 -3.12 -3.09 -7.13
C VAL A 56 -1.75 -3.68 -7.39
N PHE A 57 -0.74 -2.85 -7.46
CA PHE A 57 0.63 -3.28 -7.71
C PHE A 57 1.60 -2.52 -6.81
N ALA A 58 2.78 -3.10 -6.61
CA ALA A 58 3.80 -2.54 -5.76
C ALA A 58 5.17 -2.56 -6.45
N VAL A 59 5.97 -1.54 -6.18
CA VAL A 59 7.41 -1.50 -6.48
C VAL A 59 8.19 -1.48 -5.18
N GLU A 60 9.35 -2.15 -5.16
CA GLU A 60 10.24 -2.12 -4.00
C GLU A 60 10.95 -0.77 -3.91
N MET A 61 11.04 -0.24 -2.70
CA MET A 61 11.93 0.87 -2.37
C MET A 61 13.26 0.32 -1.86
N ASP A 62 14.37 0.88 -2.36
CA ASP A 62 15.71 0.44 -2.02
C ASP A 62 15.94 0.38 -0.50
N LYS A 63 16.41 -0.77 -0.02
CA LYS A 63 16.56 -1.01 1.41
C LYS A 63 17.61 -0.10 2.05
N GLU A 64 18.77 0.07 1.40
CA GLU A 64 19.86 0.86 1.96
C GLU A 64 19.46 2.33 2.06
N ALA A 65 18.73 2.83 1.04
CA ALA A 65 18.18 4.16 1.06
C ALA A 65 17.13 4.35 2.17
N ILE A 66 16.18 3.42 2.30
CA ILE A 66 15.14 3.46 3.35
C ILE A 66 15.75 3.38 4.76
N ASP A 67 16.81 2.63 4.94
CA ASP A 67 17.51 2.50 6.24
C ASP A 67 18.17 3.84 6.68
N THR A 68 18.34 4.80 5.77
CA THR A 68 18.84 6.15 6.12
C THR A 68 17.78 7.09 6.70
N ALA A 69 16.52 6.66 6.76
CA ALA A 69 15.41 7.51 7.21
C ALA A 69 15.72 8.27 8.52
N PRO A 70 15.46 9.56 8.60
CA PRO A 70 14.75 10.45 7.67
C PRO A 70 15.65 11.29 6.76
N GLN A 71 16.74 10.76 6.23
CA GLN A 71 17.72 11.49 5.41
C GLN A 71 17.34 11.48 3.91
N LEU A 72 18.04 12.31 3.13
CA LEU A 72 17.76 12.51 1.70
C LEU A 72 17.71 11.22 0.85
N PRO A 73 18.57 10.19 1.04
CA PRO A 73 18.45 8.98 0.22
C PRO A 73 17.10 8.26 0.39
N GLU A 74 16.52 8.25 1.60
CA GLU A 74 15.18 7.73 1.83
C GLU A 74 14.14 8.49 1.01
N ALA A 75 14.16 9.83 1.06
CA ALA A 75 13.23 10.65 0.30
C ALA A 75 13.35 10.41 -1.21
N LEU A 76 14.56 10.22 -1.74
CA LEU A 76 14.78 9.89 -3.16
C LEU A 76 14.20 8.53 -3.53
N ALA A 77 14.33 7.51 -2.66
CA ALA A 77 13.73 6.20 -2.87
C ALA A 77 12.20 6.28 -2.90
N VAL A 78 11.61 7.11 -2.01
CA VAL A 78 10.16 7.38 -1.98
C VAL A 78 9.70 8.03 -3.28
N VAL A 79 10.36 9.12 -3.72
CA VAL A 79 10.01 9.83 -4.96
C VAL A 79 10.15 8.92 -6.19
N LYS A 80 11.23 8.12 -6.26
CA LYS A 80 11.39 7.11 -7.32
C LYS A 80 10.22 6.14 -7.34
N GLY A 81 9.78 5.64 -6.17
CA GLY A 81 8.63 4.74 -6.07
C GLY A 81 7.33 5.36 -6.62
N TYR A 82 7.10 6.65 -6.39
CA TYR A 82 5.95 7.37 -7.00
C TYR A 82 6.05 7.42 -8.53
N VAL A 83 7.23 7.71 -9.07
CA VAL A 83 7.46 7.74 -10.53
C VAL A 83 7.24 6.36 -11.14
N ASP A 84 7.83 5.32 -10.56
CA ASP A 84 7.73 3.95 -11.06
C ASP A 84 6.27 3.47 -11.07
N THR A 85 5.53 3.70 -9.98
CA THR A 85 4.11 3.32 -9.92
C THR A 85 3.23 4.12 -10.89
N ALA A 86 3.53 5.40 -11.11
CA ALA A 86 2.82 6.21 -12.10
C ALA A 86 3.01 5.67 -13.52
N ILE A 87 4.24 5.27 -13.89
CA ILE A 87 4.56 4.67 -15.20
C ILE A 87 3.80 3.35 -15.37
N ILE A 88 3.86 2.43 -14.40
CA ILE A 88 3.16 1.15 -14.46
C ILE A 88 1.65 1.38 -14.64
N GLY A 89 1.06 2.22 -13.79
CA GLY A 89 -0.38 2.52 -13.84
C GLY A 89 -0.80 3.16 -15.16
N MET A 90 0.02 4.05 -15.73
CA MET A 90 -0.22 4.65 -17.04
C MET A 90 -0.21 3.60 -18.15
N MET A 91 0.78 2.72 -18.18
CA MET A 91 0.89 1.66 -19.20
C MET A 91 -0.26 0.66 -19.12
N LEU A 92 -0.65 0.25 -17.90
CA LEU A 92 -1.83 -0.59 -17.70
C LEU A 92 -3.11 0.10 -18.19
N THR A 93 -3.28 1.37 -17.85
CA THR A 93 -4.45 2.16 -18.26
C THR A 93 -4.55 2.29 -19.78
N TYR A 94 -3.44 2.58 -20.47
CA TYR A 94 -3.42 2.63 -21.94
C TYR A 94 -3.75 1.28 -22.56
N TYR A 95 -3.16 0.19 -22.05
CA TYR A 95 -3.44 -1.15 -22.54
C TYR A 95 -4.93 -1.50 -22.39
N ILE A 96 -5.52 -1.27 -21.22
CA ILE A 96 -6.92 -1.54 -20.92
C ILE A 96 -7.84 -0.74 -21.85
N LYS A 97 -7.57 0.57 -21.99
CA LYS A 97 -8.35 1.45 -22.88
C LYS A 97 -8.22 1.06 -24.36
N SER A 98 -7.07 0.57 -24.81
CA SER A 98 -6.89 0.08 -26.18
C SER A 98 -7.73 -1.16 -26.50
N LEU A 99 -8.17 -1.89 -25.48
CA LEU A 99 -9.07 -3.03 -25.59
C LEU A 99 -10.55 -2.65 -25.48
N GLY A 100 -10.86 -1.35 -25.35
CA GLY A 100 -12.23 -0.83 -25.30
C GLY A 100 -12.87 -0.78 -23.90
N TYR A 101 -12.09 -1.01 -22.84
CA TYR A 101 -12.56 -0.89 -21.46
C TYR A 101 -12.19 0.46 -20.87
N ASP A 102 -12.99 0.96 -19.91
CA ASP A 102 -12.63 2.14 -19.15
C ASP A 102 -11.63 1.79 -18.05
N ALA A 103 -10.73 2.72 -17.75
CA ALA A 103 -9.73 2.56 -16.71
C ALA A 103 -9.24 3.91 -16.18
N ARG A 104 -8.92 3.95 -14.88
CA ARG A 104 -8.34 5.10 -14.21
C ARG A 104 -7.06 4.71 -13.47
N ASN A 105 -5.96 5.42 -13.75
CA ASN A 105 -4.73 5.34 -12.97
C ASN A 105 -4.86 6.15 -11.66
N HIS A 106 -4.55 5.54 -10.53
CA HIS A 106 -4.48 6.15 -9.21
C HIS A 106 -3.00 6.35 -8.84
N MET A 107 -2.48 7.50 -9.17
CA MET A 107 -1.10 7.90 -8.90
C MET A 107 -1.04 9.09 -7.94
N ASP A 108 0.16 9.42 -7.45
CA ASP A 108 0.33 10.52 -6.51
C ASP A 108 -0.31 11.83 -7.00
N GLY A 109 -0.92 12.55 -6.08
CA GLY A 109 -1.71 13.75 -6.37
C GLY A 109 -3.09 13.50 -6.99
N ASN A 110 -3.38 12.30 -7.51
CA ASN A 110 -4.63 12.00 -8.24
C ASN A 110 -5.23 10.62 -7.90
N TYR A 111 -4.96 10.09 -6.73
CA TYR A 111 -5.58 8.84 -6.28
C TYR A 111 -6.89 9.09 -5.51
N LEU A 112 -7.86 8.19 -5.69
CA LEU A 112 -9.15 8.21 -5.00
C LEU A 112 -9.29 7.07 -3.99
N LEU A 113 -8.27 6.20 -3.89
CA LEU A 113 -8.27 4.98 -3.08
C LEU A 113 -7.34 5.10 -1.88
N VAL A 114 -7.74 4.52 -0.76
CA VAL A 114 -6.87 4.19 0.37
C VAL A 114 -6.11 2.90 0.01
N LEU A 115 -5.01 3.05 -0.74
CA LEU A 115 -4.29 1.94 -1.38
C LEU A 115 -3.90 0.79 -0.44
N PRO A 116 -3.49 1.00 0.84
CA PRO A 116 -3.18 -0.12 1.74
C PRO A 116 -4.36 -1.06 1.98
N LEU A 117 -5.61 -0.57 2.01
CA LEU A 117 -6.81 -1.40 2.18
C LEU A 117 -7.05 -2.26 0.94
N ALA A 118 -7.04 -1.65 -0.24
CA ALA A 118 -7.17 -2.37 -1.50
C ALA A 118 -6.04 -3.39 -1.72
N ALA A 119 -4.80 -3.05 -1.32
CA ALA A 119 -3.65 -3.94 -1.41
C ALA A 119 -3.78 -5.16 -0.50
N LYS A 120 -4.29 -4.99 0.72
CA LYS A 120 -4.61 -6.11 1.62
C LYS A 120 -5.68 -7.01 1.01
N ALA A 121 -6.75 -6.45 0.50
CA ALA A 121 -7.83 -7.19 -0.14
C ALA A 121 -7.37 -7.92 -1.42
N ALA A 122 -6.42 -7.36 -2.16
CA ALA A 122 -5.79 -7.96 -3.34
C ALA A 122 -4.70 -9.00 -2.99
N GLY A 123 -4.52 -9.36 -1.72
CA GLY A 123 -3.60 -10.40 -1.29
C GLY A 123 -2.12 -10.00 -1.24
N LEU A 124 -1.78 -8.70 -1.27
CA LEU A 124 -0.37 -8.27 -1.30
C LEU A 124 0.30 -8.29 0.08
N GLY A 125 -0.45 -8.40 1.16
CA GLY A 125 0.08 -8.39 2.52
C GLY A 125 -0.97 -8.03 3.56
N ASP A 126 -0.52 -7.58 4.73
CA ASP A 126 -1.39 -7.18 5.85
C ASP A 126 -1.04 -5.78 6.37
N LEU A 127 -1.94 -5.17 7.14
CA LEU A 127 -1.72 -3.82 7.69
C LEU A 127 -0.94 -3.89 9.00
N GLY A 128 0.19 -3.20 9.04
CA GLY A 128 0.98 -3.04 10.26
C GLY A 128 0.39 -2.03 11.25
N ARG A 129 0.91 -2.03 12.49
CA ARG A 129 0.57 -1.03 13.53
C ARG A 129 0.73 0.43 13.04
N HIS A 130 1.64 0.68 12.13
CA HIS A 130 1.87 2.00 11.52
C HIS A 130 0.87 2.36 10.41
N GLY A 131 -0.17 1.53 10.17
CA GLY A 131 -1.20 1.79 9.17
C GLY A 131 -0.75 1.61 7.71
N ILE A 132 0.47 1.16 7.47
CA ILE A 132 1.04 0.92 6.13
C ILE A 132 0.98 -0.57 5.83
N LEU A 133 0.86 -0.93 4.55
CA LEU A 133 0.94 -2.33 4.12
C LEU A 133 2.32 -2.91 4.49
N VAL A 134 2.31 -4.15 4.98
CA VAL A 134 3.50 -4.98 5.19
C VAL A 134 3.36 -6.20 4.30
N THR A 135 4.28 -6.38 3.39
CA THR A 135 4.37 -7.54 2.52
C THR A 135 5.28 -8.60 3.12
N GLU A 136 5.10 -9.87 2.74
CA GLU A 136 5.94 -10.96 3.25
C GLU A 136 7.40 -10.83 2.78
N GLN A 137 7.60 -10.37 1.52
CA GLN A 137 8.92 -10.34 0.88
C GLN A 137 9.71 -9.05 1.19
N PHE A 138 9.03 -7.90 1.26
CA PHE A 138 9.66 -6.57 1.29
C PHE A 138 9.31 -5.77 2.54
N GLY A 139 8.51 -6.34 3.46
CA GLY A 139 7.97 -5.59 4.58
C GLY A 139 7.17 -4.38 4.12
N SER A 140 7.39 -3.23 4.75
CA SER A 140 6.73 -1.97 4.37
C SER A 140 7.52 -1.17 3.33
N ARG A 141 8.63 -1.71 2.80
CA ARG A 141 9.46 -1.04 1.78
C ARG A 141 8.90 -1.16 0.39
N VAL A 142 7.61 -0.93 0.24
CA VAL A 142 6.92 -0.92 -1.06
C VAL A 142 6.18 0.38 -1.28
N ARG A 143 6.18 0.85 -2.52
CA ARG A 143 5.28 1.90 -2.98
C ARG A 143 4.15 1.27 -3.77
N LEU A 144 2.91 1.63 -3.40
CA LEU A 144 1.71 1.11 -4.02
C LEU A 144 1.22 2.02 -5.14
N GLY A 145 0.71 1.41 -6.20
CA GLY A 145 -0.08 2.04 -7.24
C GLY A 145 -1.33 1.21 -7.53
N ALA A 146 -2.32 1.80 -8.17
CA ALA A 146 -3.50 1.06 -8.58
C ALA A 146 -4.10 1.59 -9.89
N VAL A 147 -4.80 0.71 -10.59
CA VAL A 147 -5.68 1.03 -11.70
C VAL A 147 -7.04 0.42 -11.44
N THR A 148 -8.09 1.23 -11.47
CA THR A 148 -9.47 0.73 -11.45
C THR A 148 -10.00 0.63 -12.86
N THR A 149 -10.85 -0.37 -13.12
CA THR A 149 -11.39 -0.66 -14.48
C THR A 149 -12.70 -1.42 -14.43
N ASN A 150 -13.45 -1.34 -15.52
CA ASN A 150 -14.60 -2.22 -15.78
C ASN A 150 -14.23 -3.44 -16.66
N MET A 151 -12.92 -3.67 -16.94
CA MET A 151 -12.45 -4.89 -17.57
C MET A 151 -12.75 -6.08 -16.66
N PRO A 152 -13.35 -7.17 -17.16
CA PRO A 152 -13.61 -8.36 -16.34
C PRO A 152 -12.29 -9.05 -15.99
N LEU A 153 -11.99 -9.11 -14.70
CA LEU A 153 -10.77 -9.70 -14.14
C LEU A 153 -11.12 -10.72 -13.06
N ILE A 154 -10.24 -11.69 -12.82
CA ILE A 154 -10.35 -12.64 -11.72
C ILE A 154 -9.78 -11.97 -10.47
N VAL A 155 -10.58 -11.91 -9.42
CA VAL A 155 -10.17 -11.41 -8.10
C VAL A 155 -9.26 -12.43 -7.43
N ASP A 156 -8.19 -11.94 -6.81
CA ASP A 156 -7.28 -12.77 -6.00
C ASP A 156 -7.84 -12.98 -4.59
N GLU A 157 -7.46 -14.08 -3.98
CA GLU A 157 -7.77 -14.34 -2.58
C GLU A 157 -6.90 -13.46 -1.65
N PRO A 158 -7.44 -13.04 -0.51
CA PRO A 158 -6.65 -12.37 0.52
C PRO A 158 -5.46 -13.23 0.96
N SER A 159 -4.35 -12.58 1.31
CA SER A 159 -3.16 -13.29 1.79
C SER A 159 -3.41 -13.94 3.14
N GLU A 160 -2.90 -15.15 3.34
CA GLU A 160 -2.83 -15.81 4.66
C GLU A 160 -1.79 -15.16 5.58
N PHE A 161 -0.93 -14.28 5.04
CA PHE A 161 0.06 -13.54 5.80
C PHE A 161 -0.62 -12.54 6.73
N ASN A 162 -0.60 -12.84 8.03
CA ASN A 162 -1.21 -12.02 9.08
C ASN A 162 -0.14 -11.64 10.10
N ILE A 163 0.01 -10.34 10.36
CA ILE A 163 1.04 -9.79 11.25
C ILE A 163 0.47 -9.11 12.49
N THR A 164 -0.84 -9.19 12.72
CA THR A 164 -1.51 -8.47 13.81
C THR A 164 -0.91 -8.82 15.15
N GLU A 165 -0.76 -10.11 15.48
CA GLU A 165 -0.19 -10.55 16.75
C GLU A 165 1.29 -10.14 16.89
N PHE A 166 2.06 -10.27 15.82
CA PHE A 166 3.44 -9.78 15.84
C PHE A 166 3.50 -8.27 16.13
N CYS A 167 2.67 -7.48 15.47
CA CYS A 167 2.60 -6.03 15.69
C CYS A 167 2.15 -5.67 17.11
N ARG A 168 1.28 -6.50 17.72
CA ARG A 168 0.82 -6.32 19.11
C ARG A 168 2.00 -6.39 20.09
N ILE A 169 2.89 -7.34 19.90
CA ILE A 169 4.05 -7.58 20.76
C ILE A 169 5.22 -6.64 20.44
N CYS A 170 5.49 -6.39 19.16
CA CYS A 170 6.70 -5.68 18.71
C CYS A 170 6.70 -4.20 19.11
N GLY A 171 5.69 -3.43 18.71
CA GLY A 171 5.55 -2.00 19.01
C GLY A 171 6.71 -1.10 18.58
N LYS A 172 7.69 -1.58 17.80
CA LYS A 172 8.93 -0.85 17.49
C LYS A 172 8.66 0.46 16.74
N CYS A 173 7.75 0.44 15.74
CA CYS A 173 7.38 1.64 14.98
C CYS A 173 6.73 2.72 15.86
N ALA A 174 5.93 2.34 16.87
CA ALA A 174 5.36 3.30 17.82
C ALA A 174 6.43 3.91 18.72
N LYS A 175 7.39 3.09 19.22
CA LYS A 175 8.50 3.53 20.08
C LYS A 175 9.43 4.50 19.34
N THR A 176 9.71 4.26 18.06
CA THR A 176 10.65 5.06 17.26
C THR A 176 9.98 6.27 16.59
N CYS A 177 8.65 6.35 16.54
CA CYS A 177 7.93 7.45 15.90
C CYS A 177 8.28 8.81 16.55
N PRO A 178 8.95 9.73 15.83
CA PRO A 178 9.35 11.02 16.40
C PRO A 178 8.16 11.98 16.59
N ALA A 179 7.05 11.70 15.93
CA ALA A 179 5.80 12.46 16.06
C ALA A 179 4.86 11.88 17.11
N LYS A 180 5.18 10.71 17.69
CA LYS A 180 4.24 9.94 18.57
C LYS A 180 2.85 9.72 17.92
N ALA A 181 2.82 9.66 16.59
CA ALA A 181 1.60 9.51 15.80
C ALA A 181 1.08 8.06 15.75
N ILE A 182 1.91 7.08 16.12
CA ILE A 182 1.57 5.64 16.10
C ILE A 182 1.29 5.22 17.55
N SER A 183 0.08 4.69 17.79
CA SER A 183 -0.32 4.23 19.13
C SER A 183 0.55 3.08 19.64
N SER A 184 0.95 3.13 20.90
CA SER A 184 1.53 2.01 21.65
C SER A 184 0.48 1.05 22.21
N GLU A 185 -0.77 1.49 22.30
CA GLU A 185 -1.89 0.73 22.82
C GLU A 185 -2.35 -0.35 21.84
N ASP A 186 -3.28 -1.18 22.26
CA ASP A 186 -3.86 -2.22 21.41
C ASP A 186 -4.78 -1.62 20.33
N GLN A 187 -5.23 -2.48 19.41
CA GLN A 187 -6.21 -2.10 18.40
C GLN A 187 -7.51 -1.61 19.08
N THR A 188 -8.18 -0.69 18.43
CA THR A 188 -9.51 -0.22 18.81
C THR A 188 -10.47 -0.40 17.64
N GLU A 189 -11.73 -0.58 17.93
CA GLU A 189 -12.77 -0.61 16.91
C GLU A 189 -13.02 0.79 16.37
N ILE A 190 -12.85 0.95 15.06
CA ILE A 190 -13.08 2.21 14.33
C ILE A 190 -13.93 1.89 13.11
N ASN A 191 -15.17 2.40 13.11
CA ASN A 191 -16.15 2.14 12.05
C ASN A 191 -16.38 0.63 11.81
N GLY A 192 -16.49 -0.16 12.88
CA GLY A 192 -16.72 -1.60 12.81
C GLY A 192 -15.47 -2.45 12.50
N VAL A 193 -14.27 -1.84 12.38
CA VAL A 193 -13.03 -2.54 12.09
C VAL A 193 -12.02 -2.41 13.22
N MET A 194 -11.52 -3.54 13.72
CA MET A 194 -10.43 -3.57 14.71
C MET A 194 -9.11 -3.20 14.03
N ARG A 195 -8.52 -2.06 14.42
CA ARG A 195 -7.28 -1.57 13.82
C ARG A 195 -6.52 -0.60 14.74
N TRP A 196 -5.25 -0.39 14.44
CA TRP A 196 -4.50 0.75 14.96
C TRP A 196 -4.80 1.97 14.10
N GLN A 197 -5.10 3.07 14.75
CA GLN A 197 -5.26 4.37 14.11
C GLN A 197 -3.99 5.19 14.34
N ILE A 198 -3.45 5.76 13.26
CA ILE A 198 -2.39 6.77 13.38
C ILE A 198 -3.00 8.17 13.45
N ILE A 199 -2.34 9.08 14.17
CA ILE A 199 -2.70 10.49 14.21
C ILE A 199 -2.04 11.15 13.01
N GLN A 200 -2.76 11.21 11.89
CA GLN A 200 -2.21 11.61 10.59
C GLN A 200 -1.70 13.06 10.59
N GLU A 201 -2.37 13.97 11.31
CA GLU A 201 -1.99 15.37 11.45
C GLU A 201 -0.62 15.51 12.12
N GLU A 202 -0.35 14.75 13.17
CA GLU A 202 0.95 14.77 13.84
C GLU A 202 2.06 14.17 12.96
N CYS A 203 1.73 13.08 12.23
CA CYS A 203 2.64 12.51 11.26
C CYS A 203 3.01 13.53 10.17
N TYR A 204 2.00 14.16 9.56
CA TYR A 204 2.19 15.17 8.52
C TYR A 204 2.92 16.43 9.02
N ARG A 205 2.59 16.90 10.24
CA ARG A 205 3.29 18.02 10.88
C ARG A 205 4.78 17.74 11.03
N LYS A 206 5.14 16.48 11.33
CA LYS A 206 6.55 16.06 11.40
C LYS A 206 7.24 16.09 10.04
N TRP A 207 6.58 15.65 8.97
CA TRP A 207 7.11 15.80 7.60
C TRP A 207 7.45 17.25 7.27
N ARG A 208 6.53 18.17 7.59
CA ARG A 208 6.73 19.60 7.39
C ARG A 208 7.96 20.15 8.11
N VAL A 209 8.21 19.68 9.32
CA VAL A 209 9.39 20.09 10.12
C VAL A 209 10.68 19.51 9.55
N LEU A 210 10.65 18.28 9.05
CA LEU A 210 11.82 17.62 8.45
C LEU A 210 12.15 18.18 7.05
N GLY A 211 11.15 18.70 6.35
CA GLY A 211 11.27 19.15 4.96
C GLY A 211 11.32 18.00 3.94
N THR A 212 11.05 16.78 4.37
CA THR A 212 11.02 15.56 3.56
C THR A 212 10.11 14.51 4.20
N ASP A 213 9.91 13.38 3.53
CA ASP A 213 9.27 12.19 4.11
C ASP A 213 10.07 11.72 5.33
N CYS A 214 9.38 11.13 6.30
CA CYS A 214 10.01 10.71 7.54
C CYS A 214 10.60 9.28 7.46
N GLY A 215 9.86 8.32 6.91
CA GLY A 215 10.25 6.93 6.69
C GLY A 215 10.66 6.10 7.92
N ILE A 216 10.83 6.68 9.11
CA ILE A 216 11.36 6.00 10.30
C ILE A 216 10.54 4.78 10.70
N CYS A 217 9.21 4.82 10.59
CA CYS A 217 8.36 3.68 10.89
C CYS A 217 8.56 2.51 9.90
N ILE A 218 8.88 2.82 8.65
CA ILE A 218 9.20 1.84 7.60
C ILE A 218 10.57 1.23 7.87
N SER A 219 11.62 2.05 8.05
CA SER A 219 13.00 1.58 8.30
C SER A 219 13.12 0.80 9.62
N SER A 220 12.37 1.19 10.65
CA SER A 220 12.38 0.50 11.93
C SER A 220 11.56 -0.79 11.97
N CYS A 221 10.69 -1.03 10.98
CA CYS A 221 9.87 -2.23 10.93
C CYS A 221 10.76 -3.47 10.71
N PRO A 222 10.66 -4.49 11.58
CA PRO A 222 11.46 -5.70 11.42
C PRO A 222 11.23 -6.37 10.05
N PHE A 223 10.02 -6.35 9.51
CA PHE A 223 9.72 -6.90 8.18
C PHE A 223 10.38 -6.12 7.03
N SER A 224 10.75 -4.87 7.23
CA SER A 224 11.51 -4.07 6.26
C SER A 224 13.03 -4.30 6.34
N SER A 225 13.50 -4.86 7.44
CA SER A 225 14.88 -5.28 7.67
C SER A 225 14.91 -6.80 7.61
N ASN A 226 15.94 -7.41 7.06
CA ASN A 226 16.06 -8.87 6.98
C ASN A 226 15.81 -9.52 8.35
N ILE A 227 14.53 -9.83 8.65
CA ILE A 227 14.23 -10.65 9.84
C ILE A 227 14.82 -12.03 9.57
N PRO A 228 15.54 -12.64 10.54
CA PRO A 228 15.95 -14.03 10.41
C PRO A 228 14.72 -14.89 10.10
N GLU A 229 14.77 -15.69 9.03
CA GLU A 229 13.69 -16.59 8.62
C GLU A 229 13.18 -17.45 9.77
N LYS A 230 14.06 -17.77 10.71
CA LYS A 230 13.71 -18.49 11.93
C LYS A 230 12.63 -17.76 12.74
N LEU A 231 12.71 -16.45 12.93
CA LEU A 231 11.73 -15.67 13.68
C LEU A 231 10.37 -15.64 12.96
N ILE A 232 10.39 -15.51 11.63
CA ILE A 232 9.15 -15.58 10.82
C ILE A 232 8.53 -16.97 10.92
N ASN A 233 9.34 -18.03 10.83
CA ASN A 233 8.88 -19.40 10.90
C ASN A 233 8.37 -19.78 12.30
N ASP A 234 9.01 -19.32 13.36
CA ASP A 234 8.56 -19.53 14.74
C ASP A 234 7.23 -18.82 14.97
N TYR A 235 7.08 -17.57 14.51
CA TYR A 235 5.82 -16.84 14.56
C TYR A 235 4.69 -17.54 13.77
N LYS A 236 4.98 -18.02 12.54
CA LYS A 236 4.01 -18.77 11.73
C LYS A 236 3.56 -20.08 12.36
N LYS A 237 4.40 -20.70 13.20
CA LYS A 237 4.03 -21.92 13.94
C LYS A 237 3.13 -21.62 15.13
N ASP A 238 3.43 -20.55 15.88
CA ASP A 238 2.65 -20.16 17.07
C ASP A 238 1.28 -19.58 16.70
N SER A 239 1.13 -18.94 15.53
CA SER A 239 -0.14 -18.41 15.05
C SER A 239 -1.13 -19.47 14.50
N LYS A 240 -0.70 -20.74 14.36
CA LYS A 240 -1.54 -21.86 13.92
C LYS A 240 -2.04 -22.76 15.08
N ASN A 241 -1.64 -22.46 16.31
CA ASN A 241 -2.11 -23.07 17.56
C ASN A 241 -3.02 -22.12 18.33
#